data_2cac179175dd0bb1d4bfe8997b0442d6
#
_entry.id   2cac179175dd0bb1d4bfe8997b0442d6
#
_cell.length_a   1.000
_cell.length_b   1.000
_cell.length_c   1.000
_cell.angle_alpha   90.00
_cell.angle_beta   90.00
_cell.angle_gamma   90.00
#
_symmetry.space_group_name_H-M   'P 1'
#
loop_
_entity.id
_entity.type
_entity.pdbx_description
1 polymer ?
#
loop_
_entity_poly.entity_id
_entity_poly.type
_entity_poly.pdbx_seq_one_letter_code
_entity_poly.pdbx_strand_id
1 'polypeptide(L)'
;MKKILIHLLKPLSFLPAILMMYLIYSFSAQTGEVSGALSYEVSYQIVETKNEVLNENKTYDELAYSASSIEFYVRKAAHMTEYCLLAIAISFPLYVYGVRGIWLILLAGAICVGFAGFDEYHQSFVADRGPSVRLSLIHISEPTRQAEIS
;
A
#
# COMPACT_ATOMS: atom_id res chain seq x y z
N MET A 1 -41.87 10.71 -7.48
CA MET A 1 -40.64 11.54 -7.36
C MET A 1 -39.55 10.87 -6.50
N LYS A 2 -39.77 10.42 -5.26
CA LYS A 2 -38.74 9.78 -4.41
C LYS A 2 -38.09 8.54 -5.04
N LYS A 3 -38.82 7.66 -5.71
CA LYS A 3 -38.28 6.45 -6.36
C LYS A 3 -37.33 6.79 -7.53
N ILE A 4 -37.66 7.80 -8.33
CA ILE A 4 -36.84 8.25 -9.46
C ILE A 4 -35.55 8.87 -8.95
N LEU A 5 -35.64 9.69 -7.91
CA LEU A 5 -34.45 10.30 -7.27
C LEU A 5 -33.51 9.24 -6.70
N ILE A 6 -34.04 8.19 -6.05
CA ILE A 6 -33.23 7.08 -5.53
C ILE A 6 -32.54 6.31 -6.67
N HIS A 7 -33.19 6.10 -7.80
CA HIS A 7 -32.57 5.43 -8.96
C HIS A 7 -31.46 6.29 -9.59
N LEU A 8 -31.62 7.62 -9.62
CA LEU A 8 -30.60 8.55 -10.11
C LEU A 8 -29.40 8.67 -9.17
N LEU A 9 -29.62 8.47 -7.86
CA LEU A 9 -28.53 8.53 -6.86
C LEU A 9 -27.77 7.21 -6.69
N LYS A 10 -28.32 6.09 -7.15
CA LYS A 10 -27.64 4.78 -7.06
C LYS A 10 -26.24 4.77 -7.69
N PRO A 11 -26.00 5.32 -8.91
CA PRO A 11 -24.66 5.34 -9.49
C PRO A 11 -23.65 6.14 -8.65
N LEU A 12 -24.10 7.14 -7.90
CA LEU A 12 -23.27 7.95 -7.02
C LEU A 12 -22.64 7.12 -5.89
N SER A 13 -23.22 5.97 -5.55
CA SER A 13 -22.68 5.06 -4.54
C SER A 13 -21.34 4.44 -4.94
N PHE A 14 -20.96 4.44 -6.23
CA PHE A 14 -19.65 3.99 -6.69
C PHE A 14 -18.54 5.02 -6.48
N LEU A 15 -18.87 6.28 -6.20
CA LEU A 15 -17.89 7.36 -6.05
C LEU A 15 -16.81 7.06 -5.00
N PRO A 16 -17.13 6.56 -3.79
CA PRO A 16 -16.11 6.21 -2.79
C PRO A 16 -15.17 5.09 -3.28
N ALA A 17 -15.70 4.09 -3.99
CA ALA A 17 -14.91 2.99 -4.52
C ALA A 17 -13.94 3.47 -5.62
N ILE A 18 -14.43 4.30 -6.54
CA ILE A 18 -13.63 4.89 -7.62
C ILE A 18 -12.53 5.79 -7.03
N LEU A 19 -12.87 6.61 -6.03
CA LEU A 19 -11.90 7.46 -5.34
C LEU A 19 -10.80 6.63 -4.66
N MET A 20 -11.18 5.57 -3.96
CA MET A 20 -10.22 4.68 -3.31
C MET A 20 -9.33 3.96 -4.33
N MET A 21 -9.88 3.47 -5.44
CA MET A 21 -9.08 2.87 -6.52
C MET A 21 -8.09 3.87 -7.11
N TYR A 22 -8.51 5.12 -7.32
CA TYR A 22 -7.64 6.17 -7.82
C TYR A 22 -6.52 6.51 -6.82
N LEU A 23 -6.82 6.60 -5.53
CA LEU A 23 -5.82 6.85 -4.49
C LEU A 23 -4.80 5.73 -4.40
N ILE A 24 -5.23 4.46 -4.36
CA ILE A 24 -4.35 3.30 -4.35
C ILE A 24 -3.46 3.29 -5.59
N TYR A 25 -4.04 3.52 -6.78
CA TYR A 25 -3.28 3.60 -8.03
C TYR A 25 -2.24 4.72 -7.99
N SER A 26 -2.59 5.89 -7.47
CA SER A 26 -1.69 7.04 -7.37
C SER A 26 -0.51 6.78 -6.43
N PHE A 27 -0.76 6.13 -5.28
CA PHE A 27 0.31 5.71 -4.36
C PHE A 27 1.15 4.57 -4.95
N SER A 28 0.52 3.66 -5.65
CA SER A 28 1.17 2.54 -6.32
C SER A 28 2.08 2.99 -7.47
N ALA A 29 1.75 4.09 -8.13
CA ALA A 29 2.56 4.68 -9.20
C ALA A 29 3.82 5.41 -8.70
N GLN A 30 3.96 5.64 -7.39
CA GLN A 30 5.17 6.24 -6.82
C GLN A 30 6.35 5.27 -6.90
N THR A 31 7.56 5.81 -7.08
CA THR A 31 8.78 5.01 -7.06
C THR A 31 8.99 4.33 -5.70
N GLY A 32 9.74 3.23 -5.68
CA GLY A 32 10.10 2.52 -4.46
C GLY A 32 10.81 3.41 -3.45
N GLU A 33 11.63 4.35 -3.93
CA GLU A 33 12.35 5.33 -3.12
C GLU A 33 11.39 6.27 -2.37
N VAL A 34 10.40 6.88 -3.06
CA VAL A 34 9.42 7.78 -2.43
C VAL A 34 8.54 7.03 -1.44
N SER A 35 8.07 5.84 -1.81
CA SER A 35 7.27 4.99 -0.92
C SER A 35 8.08 4.52 0.30
N GLY A 36 9.37 4.25 0.12
CA GLY A 36 10.30 3.91 1.20
C GLY A 36 10.49 5.07 2.17
N ALA A 37 10.76 6.26 1.65
CA ALA A 37 10.95 7.46 2.46
C ALA A 37 9.72 7.76 3.34
N LEU A 38 8.51 7.67 2.78
CA LEU A 38 7.26 7.85 3.53
C LEU A 38 7.09 6.79 4.62
N SER A 39 7.37 5.53 4.31
CA SER A 39 7.26 4.43 5.29
C SER A 39 8.26 4.59 6.42
N TYR A 40 9.49 5.01 6.10
CA TYR A 40 10.53 5.27 7.08
C TYR A 40 10.17 6.43 8.00
N GLU A 41 9.67 7.54 7.44
CA GLU A 41 9.25 8.72 8.22
C GLU A 41 8.17 8.35 9.25
N VAL A 42 7.13 7.63 8.82
CA VAL A 42 6.09 7.14 9.72
C VAL A 42 6.66 6.19 10.77
N SER A 43 7.56 5.30 10.38
CA SER A 43 8.23 4.37 11.30
C SER A 43 9.06 5.10 12.35
N TYR A 44 9.78 6.15 11.93
CA TYR A 44 10.57 6.97 12.82
C TYR A 44 9.70 7.69 13.85
N GLN A 45 8.59 8.31 13.43
CA GLN A 45 7.64 8.96 14.32
C GLN A 45 7.02 7.99 15.34
N ILE A 46 6.72 6.76 14.92
CA ILE A 46 6.20 5.72 15.83
C ILE A 46 7.23 5.38 16.91
N VAL A 47 8.49 5.17 16.52
CA VAL A 47 9.57 4.81 17.45
C VAL A 47 9.91 5.97 18.38
N GLU A 48 9.96 7.19 17.85
CA GLU A 48 10.20 8.41 18.62
C GLU A 48 9.10 8.64 19.67
N THR A 49 7.83 8.57 19.26
CA THR A 49 6.68 8.67 20.19
C THR A 49 6.74 7.59 21.27
N LYS A 50 7.09 6.36 20.88
CA LYS A 50 7.28 5.26 21.85
C LYS A 50 8.39 5.58 22.84
N ASN A 51 9.53 6.08 22.36
CA ASN A 51 10.68 6.46 23.18
C ASN A 51 10.31 7.55 24.19
N GLU A 52 9.56 8.56 23.77
CA GLU A 52 9.07 9.62 24.64
C GLU A 52 8.09 9.09 25.72
N VAL A 53 7.09 8.32 25.30
CA VAL A 53 6.06 7.78 26.21
C VAL A 53 6.65 6.84 27.25
N LEU A 54 7.63 6.01 26.85
CA LEU A 54 8.28 5.03 27.73
C LEU A 54 9.53 5.56 28.45
N ASN A 55 9.97 6.80 28.17
CA ASN A 55 11.20 7.43 28.70
C ASN A 55 12.44 6.51 28.51
N GLU A 56 12.58 5.86 27.35
CA GLU A 56 13.66 4.90 27.06
C GLU A 56 15.02 5.58 26.85
N ASN A 57 15.07 6.91 26.66
CA ASN A 57 16.29 7.72 26.43
C ASN A 57 17.22 7.16 25.32
N LYS A 58 16.64 6.64 24.24
CA LYS A 58 17.39 6.13 23.09
C LYS A 58 18.08 7.25 22.33
N THR A 59 19.29 6.97 21.85
CA THR A 59 20.03 7.85 20.97
C THR A 59 19.39 7.92 19.58
N TYR A 60 19.76 8.95 18.79
CA TYR A 60 19.28 9.10 17.42
C TYR A 60 19.56 7.86 16.57
N ASP A 61 20.76 7.26 16.69
CA ASP A 61 21.14 6.08 15.91
C ASP A 61 20.32 4.84 16.29
N GLU A 62 19.98 4.68 17.56
CA GLU A 62 19.12 3.60 18.03
C GLU A 62 17.67 3.78 17.56
N LEU A 63 17.18 5.01 17.53
CA LEU A 63 15.86 5.33 16.97
C LEU A 63 15.81 5.03 15.47
N ALA A 64 16.82 5.47 14.70
CA ALA A 64 16.92 5.23 13.27
C ALA A 64 17.01 3.73 12.94
N TYR A 65 17.80 2.96 13.70
CA TYR A 65 17.85 1.49 13.55
C TYR A 65 16.51 0.83 13.86
N SER A 66 15.86 1.25 14.93
CA SER A 66 14.53 0.71 15.29
C SER A 66 13.48 1.04 14.24
N ALA A 67 13.51 2.26 13.69
CA ALA A 67 12.60 2.70 12.62
C ALA A 67 12.79 1.85 11.35
N SER A 68 14.02 1.62 10.92
CA SER A 68 14.31 0.78 9.74
C SER A 68 13.86 -0.68 9.95
N SER A 69 13.92 -1.18 11.18
CA SER A 69 13.50 -2.54 11.51
C SER A 69 11.99 -2.75 11.38
N ILE A 70 11.19 -1.71 11.63
CA ILE A 70 9.72 -1.80 11.56
C ILE A 70 9.15 -1.27 10.24
N GLU A 71 9.95 -0.61 9.39
CA GLU A 71 9.52 0.00 8.13
C GLU A 71 8.75 -0.97 7.24
N PHE A 72 9.23 -2.20 7.11
CA PHE A 72 8.54 -3.24 6.32
C PHE A 72 7.13 -3.51 6.83
N TYR A 73 6.96 -3.62 8.14
CA TYR A 73 5.66 -3.88 8.77
C TYR A 73 4.71 -2.68 8.63
N VAL A 74 5.23 -1.47 8.77
CA VAL A 74 4.46 -0.23 8.59
C VAL A 74 3.94 -0.13 7.16
N ARG A 75 4.80 -0.39 6.17
CA ARG A 75 4.41 -0.41 4.75
C ARG A 75 3.34 -1.48 4.47
N LYS A 76 3.53 -2.68 5.01
CA LYS A 76 2.56 -3.77 4.84
C LYS A 76 1.22 -3.46 5.51
N ALA A 77 1.23 -2.88 6.71
CA ALA A 77 0.02 -2.47 7.42
C ALA A 77 -0.73 -1.37 6.67
N ALA A 78 -0.02 -0.37 6.13
CA ALA A 78 -0.62 0.67 5.29
C ALA A 78 -1.34 0.05 4.08
N HIS A 79 -0.69 -0.84 3.37
CA HIS A 79 -1.26 -1.53 2.20
C HIS A 79 -2.49 -2.36 2.57
N MET A 80 -2.44 -3.10 3.67
CA MET A 80 -3.62 -3.84 4.15
C MET A 80 -4.78 -2.91 4.52
N THR A 81 -4.50 -1.75 5.11
CA THR A 81 -5.51 -0.75 5.47
C THR A 81 -6.16 -0.16 4.21
N GLU A 82 -5.38 0.18 3.19
CA GLU A 82 -5.88 0.66 1.90
C GLU A 82 -6.85 -0.33 1.25
N TYR A 83 -6.49 -1.61 1.20
CA TYR A 83 -7.37 -2.64 0.64
C TYR A 83 -8.59 -2.94 1.51
N CYS A 84 -8.47 -2.82 2.83
CA CYS A 84 -9.62 -2.93 3.73
C CYS A 84 -10.64 -1.80 3.48
N LEU A 85 -10.15 -0.56 3.36
CA LEU A 85 -10.99 0.60 3.01
C LEU A 85 -11.60 0.46 1.63
N LEU A 86 -10.87 -0.06 0.65
CA LEU A 86 -11.38 -0.36 -0.68
C LEU A 86 -12.51 -1.40 -0.63
N ALA A 87 -12.36 -2.47 0.15
CA ALA A 87 -13.39 -3.48 0.31
C ALA A 87 -14.69 -2.90 0.90
N ILE A 88 -14.57 -2.03 1.90
CA ILE A 88 -15.70 -1.30 2.48
C ILE A 88 -16.35 -0.40 1.42
N ALA A 89 -15.54 0.38 0.68
CA ALA A 89 -16.02 1.29 -0.35
C ALA A 89 -16.74 0.56 -1.50
N ILE A 90 -16.27 -0.63 -1.90
CA ILE A 90 -16.92 -1.49 -2.91
C ILE A 90 -18.19 -2.14 -2.35
N SER A 91 -18.20 -2.51 -1.08
CA SER A 91 -19.37 -3.13 -0.45
C SER A 91 -20.56 -2.19 -0.42
N PHE A 92 -20.35 -0.88 -0.35
CA PHE A 92 -21.41 0.11 -0.30
C PHE A 92 -22.29 0.11 -1.55
N PRO A 93 -21.78 0.28 -2.79
CA PRO A 93 -22.62 0.20 -3.99
C PRO A 93 -23.25 -1.18 -4.16
N LEU A 94 -22.53 -2.27 -3.91
CA LEU A 94 -23.10 -3.62 -3.99
C LEU A 94 -24.30 -3.77 -3.07
N TYR A 95 -24.23 -3.25 -1.86
CA TYR A 95 -25.34 -3.23 -0.92
C TYR A 95 -26.53 -2.39 -1.41
N VAL A 96 -26.28 -1.22 -2.00
CA VAL A 96 -27.30 -0.32 -2.59
C VAL A 96 -28.03 -0.99 -3.75
N TYR A 97 -27.30 -1.83 -4.53
CA TYR A 97 -27.88 -2.60 -5.64
C TYR A 97 -28.56 -3.90 -5.21
N GLY A 98 -28.59 -4.20 -3.92
CA GLY A 98 -29.35 -5.31 -3.36
C GLY A 98 -28.56 -6.58 -3.09
N VAL A 99 -27.24 -6.57 -3.30
CA VAL A 99 -26.39 -7.71 -2.94
C VAL A 99 -26.31 -7.81 -1.42
N ARG A 100 -26.58 -9.00 -0.87
CA ARG A 100 -26.65 -9.25 0.57
C ARG A 100 -25.92 -10.51 0.99
N GLY A 101 -25.61 -10.60 2.28
CA GLY A 101 -25.05 -11.80 2.89
C GLY A 101 -23.69 -12.18 2.32
N ILE A 102 -23.47 -13.47 2.16
CA ILE A 102 -22.19 -14.01 1.71
C ILE A 102 -21.78 -13.52 0.31
N TRP A 103 -22.75 -13.27 -0.58
CA TRP A 103 -22.48 -12.78 -1.93
C TRP A 103 -21.86 -11.37 -1.93
N LEU A 104 -22.23 -10.54 -0.95
CA LEU A 104 -21.63 -9.22 -0.78
C LEU A 104 -20.12 -9.34 -0.49
N ILE A 105 -19.76 -10.23 0.43
CA ILE A 105 -18.38 -10.46 0.82
C ILE A 105 -17.57 -11.08 -0.32
N LEU A 106 -18.14 -12.10 -1.00
CA LEU A 106 -17.47 -12.77 -2.11
C LEU A 106 -17.21 -11.84 -3.30
N LEU A 107 -18.21 -11.03 -3.68
CA LEU A 107 -18.06 -10.09 -4.79
C LEU A 107 -17.13 -8.93 -4.45
N ALA A 108 -17.25 -8.32 -3.27
CA ALA A 108 -16.34 -7.28 -2.83
C ALA A 108 -14.90 -7.80 -2.75
N GLY A 109 -14.71 -9.00 -2.17
CA GLY A 109 -13.40 -9.65 -2.10
C GLY A 109 -12.83 -9.98 -3.48
N ALA A 110 -13.62 -10.53 -4.39
CA ALA A 110 -13.18 -10.83 -5.75
C ALA A 110 -12.74 -9.57 -6.52
N ILE A 111 -13.48 -8.47 -6.38
CA ILE A 111 -13.12 -7.19 -7.00
C ILE A 111 -11.83 -6.65 -6.40
N CYS A 112 -11.67 -6.71 -5.05
CA CYS A 112 -10.42 -6.29 -4.39
C CYS A 112 -9.23 -7.11 -4.83
N VAL A 113 -9.35 -8.44 -4.91
CA VAL A 113 -8.27 -9.34 -5.36
C VAL A 113 -7.92 -9.06 -6.82
N GLY A 114 -8.92 -8.88 -7.68
CA GLY A 114 -8.71 -8.51 -9.08
C GLY A 114 -7.98 -7.18 -9.23
N PHE A 115 -8.37 -6.18 -8.43
CA PHE A 115 -7.70 -4.88 -8.43
C PHE A 115 -6.28 -4.97 -7.87
N ALA A 116 -6.06 -5.75 -6.80
CA ALA A 116 -4.73 -5.98 -6.24
C ALA A 116 -3.78 -6.64 -7.26
N GLY A 117 -4.26 -7.66 -7.99
CA GLY A 117 -3.48 -8.28 -9.07
C GLY A 117 -3.16 -7.33 -10.21
N PHE A 118 -4.10 -6.46 -10.58
CA PHE A 118 -3.86 -5.41 -11.57
C PHE A 118 -2.85 -4.38 -11.07
N ASP A 119 -2.94 -3.96 -9.81
CA ASP A 119 -2.02 -3.03 -9.19
C ASP A 119 -0.60 -3.61 -9.11
N GLU A 120 -0.46 -4.87 -8.70
CA GLU A 120 0.83 -5.58 -8.66
C GLU A 120 1.45 -5.70 -10.07
N TYR A 121 0.63 -6.01 -11.07
CA TYR A 121 1.07 -6.01 -12.47
C TYR A 121 1.56 -4.62 -12.91
N HIS A 122 0.82 -3.56 -12.56
CA HIS A 122 1.24 -2.18 -12.84
C HIS A 122 2.55 -1.82 -12.11
N GLN A 123 2.69 -2.19 -10.85
CA GLN A 123 3.90 -1.94 -10.06
C GLN A 123 5.14 -2.61 -10.66
N SER A 124 4.99 -3.72 -11.36
CA SER A 124 6.13 -4.40 -12.02
C SER A 124 6.79 -3.54 -13.11
N PHE A 125 6.10 -2.52 -13.61
CA PHE A 125 6.65 -1.54 -14.57
C PHE A 125 7.19 -0.27 -13.91
N VAL A 126 6.97 -0.08 -12.60
CA VAL A 126 7.47 1.09 -11.86
C VAL A 126 8.91 0.82 -11.40
N ALA A 127 9.79 1.79 -11.65
CA ALA A 127 11.19 1.69 -11.24
C ALA A 127 11.33 1.47 -9.72
N ASP A 128 12.28 0.60 -9.34
CA ASP A 128 12.66 0.27 -7.95
C ASP A 128 11.58 -0.42 -7.08
N ARG A 129 10.47 -0.88 -7.67
CA ARG A 129 9.47 -1.71 -6.97
C ARG A 129 9.53 -3.20 -7.31
N GLY A 130 10.23 -3.58 -8.38
CA GLY A 130 10.46 -4.99 -8.72
C GLY A 130 11.42 -5.66 -7.72
N PRO A 131 11.36 -7.01 -7.57
CA PRO A 131 12.38 -7.71 -6.82
C PRO A 131 13.73 -7.32 -7.41
N SER A 132 14.66 -6.92 -6.56
CA SER A 132 15.96 -6.33 -6.92
C SER A 132 16.92 -7.33 -7.57
N VAL A 133 16.46 -8.01 -8.61
CA VAL A 133 17.28 -8.90 -9.45
C VAL A 133 18.42 -8.10 -10.12
N ARG A 134 18.18 -6.82 -10.42
CA ARG A 134 19.23 -5.92 -10.94
C ARG A 134 20.34 -5.64 -9.93
N LEU A 135 19.99 -5.43 -8.65
CA LEU A 135 20.98 -5.19 -7.59
C LEU A 135 21.81 -6.46 -7.31
N SER A 136 21.17 -7.64 -7.34
CA SER A 136 21.88 -8.92 -7.22
C SER A 136 22.85 -9.16 -8.41
N LEU A 137 22.47 -8.77 -9.63
CA LEU A 137 23.34 -8.90 -10.81
C LEU A 137 24.50 -7.90 -10.78
N ILE A 138 24.31 -6.67 -10.25
CA ILE A 138 25.36 -5.68 -10.11
C ILE A 138 26.36 -6.10 -9.02
N HIS A 139 25.88 -6.64 -7.88
CA HIS A 139 26.75 -7.16 -6.83
C HIS A 139 27.54 -8.43 -7.24
N ILE A 140 27.03 -9.23 -8.17
CA ILE A 140 27.75 -10.41 -8.69
C ILE A 140 28.83 -9.99 -9.70
N SER A 141 28.67 -8.85 -10.38
CA SER A 141 29.65 -8.37 -11.38
C SER A 141 30.77 -7.48 -10.82
N GLU A 142 30.61 -6.91 -9.62
CA GLU A 142 31.64 -6.07 -8.99
C GLU A 142 32.90 -6.83 -8.51
N PRO A 143 32.83 -8.06 -7.95
CA PRO A 143 34.05 -8.76 -7.54
C PRO A 143 35.00 -9.08 -8.69
N THR A 144 34.48 -9.24 -9.91
CA THR A 144 35.30 -9.55 -11.07
C THR A 144 36.10 -8.35 -11.57
N ARG A 145 35.64 -7.13 -11.33
CA ARG A 145 36.32 -5.91 -11.77
C ARG A 145 37.46 -5.48 -10.85
N GLN A 146 37.41 -5.84 -9.57
CA GLN A 146 38.51 -5.60 -8.64
C GLN A 146 39.68 -6.59 -8.80
N ALA A 147 39.42 -7.77 -9.34
CA ALA A 147 40.47 -8.78 -9.59
C ALA A 147 41.33 -8.46 -10.84
N GLU A 148 40.86 -7.60 -11.75
CA GLU A 148 41.61 -7.20 -12.95
C GLU A 148 42.56 -5.98 -12.73
N ILE A 149 42.53 -5.35 -11.57
CA ILE A 149 43.36 -4.15 -11.25
C ILE A 149 44.50 -4.47 -10.26
N SER A 150 44.66 -5.75 -9.89
CA SER A 150 45.79 -6.23 -9.07
C SER A 150 46.83 -6.98 -9.97
#